data_41f50f6c584ea46f0283f49286c06901
#
_entry.id   41f50f6c584ea46f0283f49286c06901
#
_cell.length_a   1.000
_cell.length_b   1.000
_cell.length_c   1.000
_cell.angle_alpha   90.00
_cell.angle_beta   90.00
_cell.angle_gamma   90.00
#
_symmetry.space_group_name_H-M   'P 1'
#
loop_
_entity.id
_entity.type
_entity.pdbx_description
1 polymer ?
#
loop_
_entity_poly.entity_id
_entity_poly.type
_entity_poly.pdbx_seq_one_letter_code
_entity_poly.pdbx_strand_id
1 'polypeptide(L)'
;MIFLVVVAAKDPDKQLFKLLQCHGGRISLLNVRTLSAKLEGETPDLVFATGPRFPRLSCENAVLILRNGRELPVGPVNRHAIAILNSSDPRTLKQAASRHLPALTCGRLSSDTFTLSSLTPDSAVISLQRPVHAFDGSTVEPFELPAAFSFPPDPFCLLACAAIFCLLGKKNPLAGLSRWHLSP
;
A
#
# COMPACT_ATOMS: atom_id res chain seq x y z
N MET A 1 -3.99 6.81 12.63
CA MET A 1 -3.61 5.37 12.53
C MET A 1 -4.31 4.77 11.33
N ILE A 2 -3.57 4.07 10.47
CA ILE A 2 -4.10 3.41 9.26
C ILE A 2 -3.89 1.90 9.41
N PHE A 3 -4.92 1.12 9.10
CA PHE A 3 -4.85 -0.33 9.09
C PHE A 3 -4.53 -0.84 7.68
N LEU A 4 -3.35 -1.43 7.51
CA LEU A 4 -2.95 -2.12 6.29
C LEU A 4 -3.33 -3.59 6.40
N VAL A 5 -4.25 -4.03 5.57
CA VAL A 5 -4.71 -5.43 5.56
C VAL A 5 -4.25 -6.07 4.27
N VAL A 6 -3.27 -6.96 4.38
CA VAL A 6 -2.72 -7.69 3.23
C VAL A 6 -3.30 -9.09 3.18
N VAL A 7 -4.10 -9.36 2.17
CA VAL A 7 -4.65 -10.70 1.91
C VAL A 7 -3.68 -11.47 1.02
N ALA A 8 -2.89 -12.37 1.64
CA ALA A 8 -1.84 -13.13 0.98
C ALA A 8 -1.94 -14.64 1.25
N ALA A 9 -1.29 -15.47 0.42
CA ALA A 9 -1.50 -16.92 0.39
C ALA A 9 -1.01 -17.68 1.61
N LYS A 10 0.21 -17.50 2.03
CA LYS A 10 0.83 -18.31 3.09
C LYS A 10 1.80 -17.57 4.00
N ASP A 11 2.42 -16.51 3.53
CA ASP A 11 3.41 -15.76 4.30
C ASP A 11 3.07 -14.27 4.24
N PRO A 12 3.30 -13.54 5.32
CA PRO A 12 3.21 -12.10 5.26
C PRO A 12 4.05 -11.62 4.09
N ASP A 13 3.57 -10.62 3.39
CA ASP A 13 4.31 -10.01 2.30
C ASP A 13 5.57 -9.35 2.88
N LYS A 14 6.61 -10.18 3.05
CA LYS A 14 7.89 -9.78 3.66
C LYS A 14 8.52 -8.63 2.90
N GLN A 15 8.31 -8.60 1.60
CA GLN A 15 8.85 -7.55 0.74
C GLN A 15 8.15 -6.21 0.99
N LEU A 16 6.81 -6.20 0.97
CA LEU A 16 6.05 -4.98 1.26
C LEU A 16 6.35 -4.48 2.68
N PHE A 17 6.41 -5.40 3.66
CA PHE A 17 6.74 -5.04 5.04
C PHE A 17 8.13 -4.43 5.16
N LYS A 18 9.15 -5.01 4.51
CA LYS A 18 10.50 -4.43 4.45
C LYS A 18 10.52 -3.06 3.80
N LEU A 19 9.84 -2.88 2.67
CA LEU A 19 9.75 -1.59 2.01
C LEU A 19 9.12 -0.52 2.90
N LEU A 20 8.08 -0.87 3.66
CA LEU A 20 7.47 0.04 4.65
C LEU A 20 8.42 0.39 5.79
N GLN A 21 9.29 -0.52 6.19
CA GLN A 21 10.32 -0.25 7.21
C GLN A 21 11.44 0.66 6.71
N CYS A 22 11.74 0.68 5.42
CA CYS A 22 12.79 1.49 4.80
C CYS A 22 12.44 2.99 4.70
N HIS A 23 11.53 3.50 5.50
CA HIS A 23 11.07 4.91 5.45
C HIS A 23 11.86 5.89 6.31
N GLY A 24 12.97 5.43 6.90
CA GLY A 24 13.85 6.31 7.69
C GLY A 24 13.30 6.73 9.07
N GLY A 25 12.44 5.92 9.66
CA GLY A 25 11.91 6.15 11.02
C GLY A 25 10.85 7.24 11.14
N ARG A 26 10.33 7.75 10.01
CA ARG A 26 9.26 8.77 10.01
C ARG A 26 7.87 8.24 10.35
N ILE A 27 7.70 6.92 10.37
CA ILE A 27 6.42 6.24 10.57
C ILE A 27 6.59 5.11 11.57
N SER A 28 5.70 5.05 12.56
CA SER A 28 5.61 3.92 13.48
C SER A 28 4.79 2.80 12.84
N LEU A 29 5.37 1.62 12.73
CA LEU A 29 4.75 0.46 12.12
C LEU A 29 4.62 -0.70 13.10
N LEU A 30 3.41 -1.20 13.30
CA LEU A 30 3.12 -2.40 14.07
C LEU A 30 2.73 -3.57 13.15
N ASN A 31 3.46 -4.68 13.24
CA ASN A 31 3.08 -5.92 12.56
C ASN A 31 2.25 -6.81 13.48
N VAL A 32 1.01 -7.10 13.08
CA VAL A 32 0.08 -7.94 13.83
C VAL A 32 -0.11 -9.27 13.10
N ARG A 33 0.36 -10.36 13.69
CA ARG A 33 0.22 -11.72 13.17
C ARG A 33 -0.85 -12.54 13.88
N THR A 34 -1.32 -12.06 15.03
CA THR A 34 -2.31 -12.75 15.87
C THR A 34 -3.58 -11.91 15.96
N LEU A 35 -4.70 -12.55 16.34
CA LEU A 35 -6.01 -11.88 16.46
C LEU A 35 -6.10 -10.86 17.59
N SER A 36 -5.09 -10.77 18.45
CA SER A 36 -5.01 -9.80 19.53
C SER A 36 -3.62 -9.18 19.60
N ALA A 37 -3.57 -7.85 19.70
CA ALA A 37 -2.36 -7.11 19.99
C ALA A 37 -2.67 -6.07 21.06
N LYS A 38 -1.81 -5.96 22.08
CA LYS A 38 -1.86 -4.90 23.08
C LYS A 38 -0.80 -3.87 22.69
N LEU A 39 -1.22 -2.61 22.54
CA LEU A 39 -0.34 -1.49 22.29
C LEU A 39 0.04 -0.86 23.64
N GLU A 40 1.34 -0.82 23.92
CA GLU A 40 1.91 -0.08 25.04
C GLU A 40 2.79 1.04 24.47
N GLY A 41 2.54 2.27 24.87
CA GLY A 41 3.27 3.45 24.39
C GLY A 41 2.53 4.26 23.33
N GLU A 42 3.26 4.87 22.40
CA GLU A 42 2.68 5.73 21.36
C GLU A 42 1.84 4.96 20.35
N THR A 43 0.77 5.60 19.88
CA THR A 43 -0.11 5.03 18.85
C THR A 43 0.66 4.91 17.53
N PRO A 44 0.78 3.72 16.92
CA PRO A 44 1.45 3.55 15.65
C PRO A 44 0.70 4.28 14.52
N ASP A 45 1.44 4.77 13.53
CA ASP A 45 0.86 5.37 12.34
C ASP A 45 0.22 4.30 11.45
N LEU A 46 0.87 3.15 11.34
CA LEU A 46 0.45 2.02 10.53
C LEU A 46 0.36 0.73 11.35
N VAL A 47 -0.75 0.00 11.17
CA VAL A 47 -0.91 -1.36 11.67
C VAL A 47 -0.97 -2.32 10.49
N PHE A 48 0.05 -3.15 10.35
CA PHE A 48 0.17 -4.12 9.26
C PHE A 48 -0.39 -5.47 9.69
N ALA A 49 -1.54 -5.83 9.14
CA ALA A 49 -2.17 -7.12 9.38
C ALA A 49 -2.14 -7.98 8.11
N THR A 50 -1.75 -9.24 8.25
CA THR A 50 -1.63 -10.17 7.12
C THR A 50 -2.30 -11.49 7.44
N GLY A 51 -2.96 -12.08 6.43
CA GLY A 51 -3.61 -13.37 6.58
C GLY A 51 -4.22 -13.88 5.28
N PRO A 52 -4.53 -15.17 5.22
CA PRO A 52 -5.13 -15.78 4.02
C PRO A 52 -6.59 -15.37 3.82
N ARG A 53 -7.28 -14.97 4.88
CA ARG A 53 -8.68 -14.53 4.89
C ARG A 53 -8.94 -13.58 6.05
N PHE A 54 -9.77 -12.58 5.79
CA PHE A 54 -10.32 -11.70 6.82
C PHE A 54 -11.84 -11.78 6.73
N PRO A 55 -12.52 -12.39 7.70
CA PRO A 55 -13.97 -12.58 7.63
C PRO A 55 -14.73 -11.27 7.77
N ARG A 56 -14.20 -10.33 8.54
CA ARG A 56 -14.79 -9.00 8.76
C ARG A 56 -13.69 -7.99 9.05
N LEU A 57 -13.84 -6.78 8.50
CA LEU A 57 -12.94 -5.67 8.76
C LEU A 57 -13.78 -4.46 9.20
N SER A 58 -13.57 -4.03 10.45
CA SER A 58 -14.23 -2.86 11.02
C SER A 58 -13.17 -1.92 11.58
N CYS A 59 -12.69 -1.00 10.74
CA CYS A 59 -11.75 0.06 11.11
C CYS A 59 -12.03 1.30 10.25
N GLU A 60 -11.81 2.48 10.79
CA GLU A 60 -12.15 3.74 10.10
C GLU A 60 -11.31 3.94 8.85
N ASN A 61 -10.01 3.79 8.96
CA ASN A 61 -9.05 3.98 7.87
C ASN A 61 -8.37 2.66 7.57
N ALA A 62 -8.83 1.96 6.53
CA ALA A 62 -8.28 0.69 6.11
C ALA A 62 -7.74 0.77 4.69
N VAL A 63 -6.58 0.19 4.47
CA VAL A 63 -6.05 -0.09 3.15
C VAL A 63 -6.02 -1.60 2.94
N LEU A 64 -6.74 -2.06 1.93
CA LEU A 64 -6.80 -3.46 1.54
C LEU A 64 -5.84 -3.71 0.40
N ILE A 65 -4.86 -4.56 0.61
CA ILE A 65 -3.91 -4.95 -0.43
C ILE A 65 -4.19 -6.40 -0.80
N LEU A 66 -4.67 -6.60 -2.03
CA LEU A 66 -4.95 -7.94 -2.54
C LEU A 66 -3.79 -8.41 -3.40
N ARG A 67 -3.19 -9.51 -2.98
CA ARG A 67 -2.22 -10.24 -3.82
C ARG A 67 -2.98 -11.15 -4.80
N ASN A 68 -2.38 -11.36 -5.94
CA ASN A 68 -2.96 -12.08 -7.07
C ASN A 68 -3.77 -13.33 -6.68
N GLY A 69 -4.97 -13.43 -7.17
CA GLY A 69 -5.88 -14.55 -6.95
C GLY A 69 -6.53 -14.59 -5.57
N ARG A 70 -6.45 -13.52 -4.78
CA ARG A 70 -7.10 -13.43 -3.47
C ARG A 70 -8.45 -12.72 -3.55
N GLU A 71 -9.32 -13.12 -2.66
CA GLU A 71 -10.67 -12.56 -2.56
C GLU A 71 -10.73 -11.50 -1.47
N LEU A 72 -11.55 -10.49 -1.70
CA LEU A 72 -11.91 -9.51 -0.68
C LEU A 72 -12.56 -10.20 0.53
N PRO A 73 -12.45 -9.60 1.74
CA PRO A 73 -13.16 -10.06 2.92
C PRO A 73 -14.65 -10.30 2.62
N VAL A 74 -15.20 -11.42 3.09
CA VAL A 74 -16.60 -11.80 2.81
C VAL A 74 -17.60 -10.82 3.44
N GLY A 75 -17.25 -10.25 4.60
CA GLY A 75 -18.10 -9.31 5.33
C GLY A 75 -18.04 -7.89 4.79
N PRO A 76 -18.87 -6.99 5.34
CA PRO A 76 -18.86 -5.59 4.96
C PRO A 76 -17.50 -4.96 5.25
N VAL A 77 -17.00 -4.23 4.27
CA VAL A 77 -15.82 -3.38 4.39
C VAL A 77 -16.29 -1.95 4.61
N ASN A 78 -15.60 -1.21 5.47
CA ASN A 78 -15.93 0.17 5.76
C ASN A 78 -15.93 1.01 4.46
N ARG A 79 -16.83 1.99 4.37
CA ARG A 79 -16.95 2.91 3.23
C ARG A 79 -15.70 3.74 2.96
N HIS A 80 -14.85 3.94 3.98
CA HIS A 80 -13.59 4.67 3.88
C HIS A 80 -12.38 3.76 3.58
N ALA A 81 -12.61 2.46 3.39
CA ALA A 81 -11.53 1.57 3.00
C ALA A 81 -11.12 1.82 1.54
N ILE A 82 -9.82 1.82 1.31
CA ILE A 82 -9.23 1.97 -0.03
C ILE A 82 -8.54 0.66 -0.41
N ALA A 83 -8.82 0.16 -1.61
CA ALA A 83 -8.14 -1.01 -2.13
C ALA A 83 -6.89 -0.59 -2.94
N ILE A 84 -5.75 -1.24 -2.72
CA ILE A 84 -4.58 -1.15 -3.59
C ILE A 84 -4.51 -2.44 -4.40
N LEU A 85 -4.62 -2.33 -5.71
CA LEU A 85 -4.82 -3.44 -6.62
C LEU A 85 -3.75 -3.47 -7.71
N ASN A 86 -3.31 -4.68 -8.06
CA ASN A 86 -2.53 -4.88 -9.26
C ASN A 86 -3.45 -4.85 -10.49
N SER A 87 -3.21 -3.92 -11.41
CA SER A 87 -4.04 -3.77 -12.63
C SER A 87 -3.94 -4.96 -13.58
N SER A 88 -2.90 -5.78 -13.46
CA SER A 88 -2.78 -7.02 -14.23
C SER A 88 -3.67 -8.16 -13.72
N ASP A 89 -4.37 -7.98 -12.60
CA ASP A 89 -5.32 -8.97 -12.06
C ASP A 89 -6.78 -8.52 -12.23
N PRO A 90 -7.44 -8.91 -13.34
CA PRO A 90 -8.81 -8.49 -13.63
C PRO A 90 -9.84 -9.03 -12.62
N ARG A 91 -9.51 -10.09 -11.86
CA ARG A 91 -10.43 -10.65 -10.86
C ARG A 91 -10.54 -9.72 -9.66
N THR A 92 -9.42 -9.22 -9.14
CA THR A 92 -9.43 -8.29 -8.00
C THR A 92 -10.04 -6.95 -8.38
N LEU A 93 -9.79 -6.45 -9.62
CA LEU A 93 -10.44 -5.25 -10.14
C LEU A 93 -11.96 -5.40 -10.19
N LYS A 94 -12.46 -6.52 -10.74
CA LYS A 94 -13.90 -6.81 -10.80
C LYS A 94 -14.53 -6.91 -9.41
N GLN A 95 -13.84 -7.52 -8.45
CA GLN A 95 -14.33 -7.63 -7.07
C GLN A 95 -14.42 -6.25 -6.39
N ALA A 96 -13.43 -5.40 -6.55
CA ALA A 96 -13.46 -4.04 -6.00
C ALA A 96 -14.59 -3.21 -6.62
N ALA A 97 -14.74 -3.27 -7.94
CA ALA A 97 -15.81 -2.59 -8.68
C ALA A 97 -17.20 -3.05 -8.25
N SER A 98 -17.42 -4.37 -8.11
CA SER A 98 -18.72 -4.92 -7.68
C SER A 98 -19.13 -4.54 -6.26
N ARG A 99 -18.18 -4.11 -5.43
CA ARG A 99 -18.41 -3.65 -4.07
C ARG A 99 -18.31 -2.13 -3.90
N HIS A 100 -18.14 -1.40 -5.01
CA HIS A 100 -17.96 0.06 -5.03
C HIS A 100 -16.85 0.53 -4.10
N LEU A 101 -15.76 -0.24 -3.97
CA LEU A 101 -14.60 0.14 -3.17
C LEU A 101 -13.73 1.12 -3.95
N PRO A 102 -13.40 2.28 -3.36
CA PRO A 102 -12.34 3.14 -3.90
C PRO A 102 -11.06 2.35 -4.08
N ALA A 103 -10.41 2.48 -5.24
CA ALA A 103 -9.23 1.70 -5.55
C ALA A 103 -8.12 2.56 -6.16
N LEU A 104 -6.89 2.31 -5.70
CA LEU A 104 -5.66 2.78 -6.33
C LEU A 104 -5.07 1.61 -7.11
N THR A 105 -4.95 1.77 -8.42
CA THR A 105 -4.38 0.75 -9.28
C THR A 105 -2.88 0.94 -9.42
N CYS A 106 -2.15 -0.16 -9.33
CA CYS A 106 -0.70 -0.23 -9.47
C CYS A 106 -0.35 -1.13 -10.65
N GLY A 107 0.38 -0.61 -11.63
CA GLY A 107 0.72 -1.39 -12.80
C GLY A 107 1.61 -0.66 -13.80
N ARG A 108 1.47 -0.99 -15.09
CA ARG A 108 2.29 -0.43 -16.17
C ARG A 108 1.51 0.40 -17.19
N LEU A 109 0.21 0.53 -16.99
CA LEU A 109 -0.64 1.27 -17.93
C LEU A 109 -0.74 2.73 -17.50
N SER A 110 -0.85 3.65 -18.47
CA SER A 110 -1.11 5.06 -18.21
C SER A 110 -2.46 5.31 -17.51
N SER A 111 -3.35 4.34 -17.56
CA SER A 111 -4.62 4.34 -16.82
C SER A 111 -4.47 3.97 -15.35
N ASP A 112 -3.32 3.44 -14.91
CA ASP A 112 -3.07 3.12 -13.51
C ASP A 112 -2.86 4.40 -12.69
N THR A 113 -3.17 4.33 -11.40
CA THR A 113 -2.91 5.43 -10.48
C THR A 113 -1.42 5.58 -10.20
N PHE A 114 -0.75 4.45 -9.95
CA PHE A 114 0.69 4.38 -9.77
C PHE A 114 1.32 3.50 -10.85
N THR A 115 2.35 4.00 -11.51
CA THR A 115 3.06 3.29 -12.58
C THR A 115 4.58 3.33 -12.37
N LEU A 116 5.28 2.44 -13.04
CA LEU A 116 6.72 2.51 -13.20
C LEU A 116 7.04 3.02 -14.62
N SER A 117 7.58 4.24 -14.72
CA SER A 117 8.03 4.82 -15.99
C SER A 117 9.30 4.13 -16.49
N SER A 118 10.14 3.66 -15.55
CA SER A 118 11.30 2.83 -15.84
C SER A 118 11.55 1.83 -14.73
N LEU A 119 12.19 0.70 -15.05
CA LEU A 119 12.59 -0.33 -14.09
C LEU A 119 13.86 -1.00 -14.57
N THR A 120 14.90 -0.95 -13.76
CA THR A 120 16.18 -1.64 -13.92
C THR A 120 16.46 -2.54 -12.71
N PRO A 121 17.51 -3.35 -12.67
CA PRO A 121 17.85 -4.17 -11.50
C PRO A 121 18.14 -3.39 -10.23
N ASP A 122 18.56 -2.13 -10.33
CA ASP A 122 19.03 -1.26 -9.22
C ASP A 122 18.25 0.05 -9.08
N SER A 123 17.32 0.34 -9.99
CA SER A 123 16.57 1.57 -9.99
C SER A 123 15.18 1.46 -10.64
N ALA A 124 14.31 2.39 -10.28
CA ALA A 124 13.01 2.56 -10.92
C ALA A 124 12.62 4.05 -10.89
N VAL A 125 11.68 4.44 -11.75
CA VAL A 125 10.97 5.71 -11.59
C VAL A 125 9.51 5.41 -11.31
N ILE A 126 9.06 5.82 -10.12
CA ILE A 126 7.67 5.70 -9.67
C ILE A 126 6.93 6.94 -10.13
N SER A 127 5.80 6.76 -10.77
CA SER A 127 4.96 7.85 -11.25
C SER A 127 3.55 7.75 -10.65
N LEU A 128 3.10 8.82 -10.00
CA LEU A 128 1.71 9.03 -9.64
C LEU A 128 1.03 9.77 -10.80
N GLN A 129 0.07 9.14 -11.47
CA GLN A 129 -0.55 9.64 -12.71
C GLN A 129 -1.72 10.59 -12.46
N ARG A 130 -2.34 10.55 -11.29
CA ARG A 130 -3.49 11.38 -10.92
C ARG A 130 -3.50 11.69 -9.43
N PRO A 131 -4.13 12.81 -8.99
CA PRO A 131 -4.18 13.17 -7.59
C PRO A 131 -4.75 12.05 -6.70
N VAL A 132 -4.20 11.90 -5.50
CA VAL A 132 -4.66 10.96 -4.48
C VAL A 132 -5.07 11.72 -3.24
N HIS A 133 -6.30 11.46 -2.76
CA HIS A 133 -6.78 12.00 -1.50
C HIS A 133 -6.33 11.11 -0.33
N ALA A 134 -5.56 11.69 0.56
CA ALA A 134 -5.07 11.02 1.77
C ALA A 134 -6.13 10.96 2.87
N PHE A 135 -5.93 10.09 3.86
CA PHE A 135 -6.86 9.93 5.00
C PHE A 135 -6.95 11.16 5.91
N ASP A 136 -5.98 12.05 5.86
CA ASP A 136 -6.02 13.32 6.60
C ASP A 136 -6.71 14.46 5.84
N GLY A 137 -7.32 14.16 4.68
CA GLY A 137 -8.00 15.13 3.82
C GLY A 137 -7.08 15.92 2.90
N SER A 138 -5.76 15.75 2.99
CA SER A 138 -4.83 16.37 2.06
C SER A 138 -4.85 15.68 0.70
N THR A 139 -4.40 16.39 -0.34
CA THR A 139 -4.25 15.85 -1.69
C THR A 139 -2.77 15.76 -2.03
N VAL A 140 -2.39 14.61 -2.57
CA VAL A 140 -1.05 14.39 -3.13
C VAL A 140 -1.16 14.54 -4.63
N GLU A 141 -0.49 15.54 -5.18
CA GLU A 141 -0.48 15.84 -6.61
C GLU A 141 0.40 14.84 -7.38
N PRO A 142 0.16 14.66 -8.69
CA PRO A 142 0.98 13.83 -9.55
C PRO A 142 2.46 14.18 -9.46
N PHE A 143 3.30 13.15 -9.42
CA PHE A 143 4.75 13.30 -9.35
C PHE A 143 5.48 12.15 -10.03
N GLU A 144 6.76 12.36 -10.31
CA GLU A 144 7.72 11.31 -10.63
C GLU A 144 8.81 11.28 -9.56
N LEU A 145 9.10 10.08 -9.04
CA LEU A 145 10.10 9.89 -8.00
C LEU A 145 11.07 8.77 -8.41
N PRO A 146 12.32 9.12 -8.71
CA PRO A 146 13.37 8.13 -8.88
C PRO A 146 13.60 7.34 -7.58
N ALA A 147 13.66 6.02 -7.70
CA ALA A 147 14.00 5.11 -6.61
C ALA A 147 15.28 4.33 -6.96
N ALA A 148 16.19 4.22 -6.01
CA ALA A 148 17.39 3.39 -6.10
C ALA A 148 17.34 2.32 -5.02
N PHE A 149 17.75 1.10 -5.36
CA PHE A 149 17.70 -0.03 -4.45
C PHE A 149 18.89 -0.97 -4.64
N SER A 150 19.32 -1.58 -3.55
CA SER A 150 20.40 -2.59 -3.57
C SER A 150 19.88 -4.01 -3.81
N PHE A 151 18.56 -4.19 -3.91
CA PHE A 151 17.88 -5.46 -4.20
C PHE A 151 16.67 -5.17 -5.11
N PRO A 152 16.37 -6.02 -6.11
CA PRO A 152 15.22 -5.80 -6.98
C PRO A 152 13.91 -6.07 -6.22
N PRO A 153 13.11 -5.02 -5.91
CA PRO A 153 11.83 -5.22 -5.26
C PRO A 153 10.79 -5.76 -6.25
N ASP A 154 9.78 -6.47 -5.74
CA ASP A 154 8.59 -6.78 -6.54
C ASP A 154 7.93 -5.45 -6.99
N PRO A 155 7.69 -5.27 -8.29
CA PRO A 155 7.15 -4.01 -8.83
C PRO A 155 5.84 -3.57 -8.19
N PHE A 156 4.94 -4.52 -7.93
CA PHE A 156 3.67 -4.21 -7.27
C PHE A 156 3.89 -3.78 -5.81
N CYS A 157 4.80 -4.46 -5.08
CA CYS A 157 5.12 -4.07 -3.70
C CYS A 157 5.72 -2.66 -3.63
N LEU A 158 6.57 -2.29 -4.59
CA LEU A 158 7.16 -0.95 -4.65
C LEU A 158 6.08 0.12 -4.86
N LEU A 159 5.19 -0.09 -5.84
CA LEU A 159 4.08 0.82 -6.12
C LEU A 159 3.06 0.87 -4.97
N ALA A 160 2.73 -0.28 -4.39
CA ALA A 160 1.82 -0.34 -3.25
C ALA A 160 2.39 0.40 -2.03
N CYS A 161 3.70 0.28 -1.78
CA CYS A 161 4.36 1.03 -0.71
C CYS A 161 4.28 2.55 -0.95
N ALA A 162 4.54 3.01 -2.16
CA ALA A 162 4.38 4.43 -2.52
C ALA A 162 2.93 4.90 -2.35
N ALA A 163 1.96 4.09 -2.76
CA ALA A 163 0.54 4.39 -2.59
C ALA A 163 0.14 4.51 -1.10
N ILE A 164 0.61 3.59 -0.25
CA ILE A 164 0.40 3.64 1.20
C ILE A 164 0.95 4.94 1.78
N PHE A 165 2.18 5.31 1.40
CA PHE A 165 2.81 6.53 1.89
C PHE A 165 2.05 7.79 1.45
N CYS A 166 1.54 7.84 0.23
CA CYS A 166 0.68 8.93 -0.21
C CYS A 166 -0.62 9.03 0.61
N LEU A 167 -1.20 7.90 1.01
CA LEU A 167 -2.40 7.88 1.86
C LEU A 167 -2.16 8.39 3.29
N LEU A 168 -0.90 8.49 3.74
CA LEU A 168 -0.53 9.11 5.03
C LEU A 168 -0.61 10.65 5.00
N GLY A 169 -0.75 11.26 3.83
CA GLY A 169 -0.90 12.69 3.66
C GLY A 169 0.30 13.48 4.20
N LYS A 170 0.09 14.33 5.21
CA LYS A 170 1.17 15.15 5.81
C LYS A 170 2.32 14.34 6.39
N LYS A 171 2.07 13.07 6.75
CA LYS A 171 3.10 12.13 7.23
C LYS A 171 3.74 11.31 6.10
N ASN A 172 3.48 11.63 4.84
CA ASN A 172 4.07 10.94 3.70
C ASN A 172 5.60 11.07 3.73
N PRO A 173 6.36 9.97 3.91
CA PRO A 173 7.81 10.03 3.97
C PRO A 173 8.47 10.32 2.61
N LEU A 174 7.73 10.19 1.52
CA LEU A 174 8.20 10.50 0.17
C LEU A 174 8.09 11.98 -0.15
N ALA A 175 7.34 12.75 0.64
CA ALA A 175 7.14 14.17 0.38
C ALA A 175 8.45 14.94 0.40
N GLY A 176 8.74 15.66 -0.69
CA GLY A 176 9.94 16.49 -0.84
C GLY A 176 11.23 15.69 -1.14
N LEU A 177 11.16 14.38 -1.35
CA LEU A 177 12.31 13.61 -1.78
C LEU A 177 12.60 13.86 -3.26
N SER A 178 13.86 14.08 -3.59
CA SER A 178 14.34 14.06 -4.99
C SER A 178 14.63 12.62 -5.46
N ARG A 179 14.90 11.71 -4.54
CA ARG A 179 15.15 10.28 -4.80
C ARG A 179 14.84 9.44 -3.55
N TRP A 180 14.22 8.29 -3.77
CA TRP A 180 13.96 7.32 -2.71
C TRP A 180 15.04 6.24 -2.70
N HIS A 181 15.79 6.15 -1.61
CA HIS A 181 16.82 5.13 -1.41
C HIS A 181 16.27 3.98 -0.58
N LEU A 182 16.28 2.78 -1.15
CA LEU A 182 15.85 1.54 -0.51
C LEU A 182 17.07 0.67 -0.21
N SER A 183 17.46 0.64 1.05
CA SER A 183 18.47 -0.28 1.59
C SER A 183 17.81 -1.35 2.47
N PRO A 184 18.39 -2.56 2.57
CA PRO A 184 17.85 -3.67 3.34
C PRO A 184 17.86 -3.40 4.85
#